data_b0dabe7e187b803078f0462173a9d028
#
_entry.id   b0dabe7e187b803078f0462173a9d028
#
_cell.length_a   1.000
_cell.length_b   1.000
_cell.length_c   1.000
_cell.angle_alpha   90.00
_cell.angle_beta   90.00
_cell.angle_gamma   90.00
#
_symmetry.space_group_name_H-M   'P 1'
#
loop_
_entity.id
_entity.type
_entity.pdbx_description
1 polymer ?
#
loop_
_entity_poly.entity_id
_entity_poly.type
_entity_poly.pdbx_seq_one_letter_code
_entity_poly.pdbx_strand_id
1 'polypeptide(L)'
;MRLYQVYGPNQTIDRLIPIVISSCLKNKKFSCSPGTQIRDFLYVDDLVKLFELIILSKKKIKGIFNIGSGKPIQVKNVIETIKNKIKKGKPQYGEIKMRKDESKSNYPNLQKIFKLTSWRPKISLKNGLEKTIKFYR
;
A
#
# COMPACT_ATOMS: atom_id res chain seq x y z
N MET A 1 -6.60 -15.97 1.26
CA MET A 1 -6.61 -14.65 0.59
C MET A 1 -5.23 -14.35 0.03
N ARG A 2 -5.15 -13.72 -1.14
CA ARG A 2 -3.92 -13.17 -1.73
C ARG A 2 -3.91 -11.68 -1.51
N LEU A 3 -3.09 -11.21 -0.56
CA LEU A 3 -3.00 -9.79 -0.21
C LEU A 3 -2.04 -9.08 -1.15
N TYR A 4 -2.43 -7.92 -1.65
CA TYR A 4 -1.55 -7.01 -2.36
C TYR A 4 -0.84 -6.09 -1.34
N GLN A 5 -0.31 -4.93 -1.72
CA GLN A 5 0.53 -4.13 -0.82
C GLN A 5 -0.29 -3.56 0.35
N VAL A 6 -0.45 -4.34 1.43
CA VAL A 6 -1.05 -3.85 2.67
C VAL A 6 -0.04 -2.96 3.38
N TYR A 7 -0.51 -1.81 3.88
CA TYR A 7 0.32 -0.85 4.61
C TYR A 7 -0.43 -0.22 5.78
N GLY A 8 0.30 0.33 6.73
CA GLY A 8 -0.25 1.00 7.90
C GLY A 8 0.78 1.26 8.99
N PRO A 9 0.34 1.70 10.18
CA PRO A 9 1.18 1.84 11.35
C PRO A 9 1.90 0.54 11.70
N ASN A 10 3.11 0.67 12.27
CA ASN A 10 3.93 -0.45 12.75
C ASN A 10 4.29 -1.50 11.70
N GLN A 11 4.26 -1.15 10.41
CA GLN A 11 4.79 -2.00 9.36
C GLN A 11 6.33 -2.10 9.48
N THR A 12 6.90 -3.27 9.15
CA THR A 12 8.36 -3.50 9.19
C THR A 12 9.12 -2.47 8.35
N ILE A 13 10.26 -2.01 8.87
CA ILE A 13 11.03 -0.88 8.31
C ILE A 13 11.72 -1.19 6.98
N ASP A 14 11.68 -2.43 6.50
CA ASP A 14 12.18 -2.89 5.20
C ASP A 14 11.18 -2.69 4.05
N ARG A 15 9.97 -2.19 4.35
CA ARG A 15 8.94 -1.94 3.36
C ARG A 15 8.97 -0.52 2.81
N LEU A 16 8.50 -0.35 1.58
CA LEU A 16 8.54 0.93 0.86
C LEU A 16 8.04 2.12 1.70
N ILE A 17 6.82 2.03 2.22
CA ILE A 17 6.18 3.16 2.90
C ILE A 17 6.93 3.55 4.18
N PRO A 18 7.28 2.65 5.11
CA PRO A 18 8.10 2.97 6.27
C PRO A 18 9.48 3.53 5.91
N ILE A 19 10.18 2.95 4.91
CA ILE A 19 11.48 3.46 4.43
C ILE A 19 11.36 4.93 4.02
N VAL A 20 10.37 5.23 3.17
CA VAL A 20 10.17 6.60 2.65
C VAL A 20 9.79 7.57 3.77
N ILE A 21 8.86 7.18 4.67
CA ILE A 21 8.46 8.02 5.80
C ILE A 21 9.66 8.32 6.69
N SER A 22 10.41 7.29 7.13
CA SER A 22 11.59 7.46 8.00
C SER A 22 12.64 8.33 7.35
N SER A 23 12.95 8.12 6.08
CA SER A 23 13.93 8.92 5.34
C SER A 23 13.49 10.37 5.20
N CYS A 24 12.20 10.62 4.92
CA CYS A 24 11.66 11.96 4.83
C CYS A 24 11.65 12.67 6.20
N LEU A 25 11.25 12.00 7.29
CA LEU A 25 11.26 12.58 8.63
C LEU A 25 12.68 13.00 9.05
N LYS A 26 13.69 12.18 8.71
CA LYS A 26 15.11 12.46 8.97
C LYS A 26 15.73 13.44 7.96
N ASN A 27 14.97 13.96 7.00
CA ASN A 27 15.42 14.81 5.89
C ASN A 27 16.63 14.26 5.12
N LYS A 28 16.70 12.95 4.94
CA LYS A 28 17.81 12.27 4.27
C LYS A 28 17.59 12.15 2.75
N LYS A 29 18.71 12.03 2.02
CA LYS A 29 18.72 11.44 0.67
C LYS A 29 18.46 9.93 0.82
N PHE A 30 17.72 9.34 -0.11
CA PHE A 30 17.47 7.90 -0.12
C PHE A 30 17.27 7.40 -1.55
N SER A 31 17.90 6.27 -1.85
CA SER A 31 17.90 5.69 -3.18
C SER A 31 16.54 5.05 -3.49
N CYS A 32 16.05 5.27 -4.69
CA CYS A 32 14.81 4.69 -5.20
C CYS A 32 15.04 4.05 -6.57
N SER A 33 14.22 3.07 -6.91
CA SER A 33 14.04 2.66 -8.30
C SER A 33 13.40 3.82 -9.10
N PRO A 34 13.29 3.73 -10.44
CA PRO A 34 12.54 4.74 -11.21
C PRO A 34 11.11 4.97 -10.73
N GLY A 35 10.53 3.99 -10.01
CA GLY A 35 9.20 4.08 -9.43
C GLY A 35 8.06 4.02 -10.44
N THR A 36 8.32 3.57 -11.66
CA THR A 36 7.35 3.48 -12.75
C THR A 36 6.39 2.30 -12.62
N GLN A 37 6.74 1.31 -11.80
CA GLN A 37 5.90 0.14 -11.56
C GLN A 37 4.58 0.52 -10.89
N ILE A 38 3.48 -0.11 -11.34
CA ILE A 38 2.13 0.10 -10.83
C ILE A 38 1.83 -0.95 -9.76
N ARG A 39 1.36 -0.52 -8.60
CA ARG A 39 0.97 -1.35 -7.46
C ARG A 39 -0.37 -0.89 -6.88
N ASP A 40 -0.99 -1.77 -6.10
CA ASP A 40 -2.21 -1.47 -5.36
C ASP A 40 -1.90 -1.48 -3.86
N PHE A 41 -2.21 -0.38 -3.17
CA PHE A 41 -1.92 -0.19 -1.75
C PHE A 41 -3.22 -0.18 -0.93
N LEU A 42 -3.39 -1.19 -0.09
CA LEU A 42 -4.55 -1.32 0.81
C LEU A 42 -4.17 -0.89 2.23
N TYR A 43 -4.93 0.02 2.81
CA TYR A 43 -4.72 0.40 4.21
C TYR A 43 -5.20 -0.71 5.17
N VAL A 44 -4.44 -0.96 6.23
CA VAL A 44 -4.63 -2.10 7.13
C VAL A 44 -6.00 -2.16 7.78
N ASP A 45 -6.61 -1.02 8.15
CA ASP A 45 -7.95 -1.00 8.77
C ASP A 45 -9.03 -1.56 7.81
N ASP A 46 -8.89 -1.34 6.51
CA ASP A 46 -9.83 -1.91 5.52
C ASP A 46 -9.67 -3.43 5.42
N LEU A 47 -8.44 -3.95 5.58
CA LEU A 47 -8.20 -5.39 5.65
C LEU A 47 -8.81 -5.99 6.93
N VAL A 48 -8.61 -5.34 8.08
CA VAL A 48 -9.20 -5.78 9.36
C VAL A 48 -10.72 -5.86 9.26
N LYS A 49 -11.36 -4.86 8.67
CA LYS A 49 -12.81 -4.88 8.43
C LYS A 49 -13.27 -6.03 7.55
N LEU A 50 -12.45 -6.44 6.57
CA LEU A 50 -12.75 -7.62 5.78
C LEU A 50 -12.69 -8.89 6.63
N PHE A 51 -11.67 -9.03 7.49
CA PHE A 51 -11.57 -10.17 8.40
C PHE A 51 -12.75 -10.24 9.37
N GLU A 52 -13.12 -9.12 9.99
CA GLU A 52 -14.30 -9.04 10.87
C GLU A 52 -15.57 -9.53 10.13
N LEU A 53 -15.80 -9.02 8.92
CA LEU A 53 -16.95 -9.40 8.10
C LEU A 53 -16.95 -10.89 7.80
N ILE A 54 -15.81 -11.48 7.45
CA ILE A 54 -15.70 -12.90 7.12
C ILE A 54 -15.92 -13.78 8.36
N ILE A 55 -15.33 -13.40 9.51
CA ILE A 55 -15.45 -14.14 10.78
C ILE A 55 -16.90 -14.13 11.29
N LEU A 56 -17.54 -12.98 11.20
CA LEU A 56 -18.94 -12.82 11.65
C LEU A 56 -19.97 -13.33 10.63
N SER A 57 -19.54 -13.70 9.44
CA SER A 57 -20.45 -14.18 8.40
C SER A 57 -20.99 -15.58 8.71
N LYS A 58 -22.30 -15.74 8.66
CA LYS A 58 -22.96 -17.06 8.69
C LYS A 58 -22.74 -17.85 7.39
N LYS A 59 -22.31 -17.18 6.31
CA LYS A 59 -22.05 -17.82 5.02
C LYS A 59 -20.63 -18.37 4.97
N LYS A 60 -20.46 -19.63 4.54
CA LYS A 60 -19.13 -20.20 4.30
C LYS A 60 -18.53 -19.57 3.03
N ILE A 61 -17.55 -18.68 3.21
CA ILE A 61 -16.80 -18.07 2.12
C ILE A 61 -15.60 -18.98 1.81
N LYS A 62 -15.66 -19.70 0.69
CA LYS A 62 -14.61 -20.64 0.26
C LYS A 62 -13.91 -20.17 -1.02
N GLY A 63 -12.62 -20.47 -1.12
CA GLY A 63 -11.82 -20.26 -2.34
C GLY A 63 -10.70 -19.24 -2.16
N ILE A 64 -10.05 -18.88 -3.27
CA ILE A 64 -8.95 -17.94 -3.33
C ILE A 64 -9.51 -16.58 -3.78
N PHE A 65 -9.18 -15.51 -3.01
CA PHE A 65 -9.60 -14.15 -3.26
C PHE A 65 -8.40 -13.22 -3.26
N ASN A 66 -8.33 -12.35 -4.26
CA ASN A 66 -7.39 -11.24 -4.28
C ASN A 66 -7.97 -10.08 -3.45
N ILE A 67 -7.14 -9.47 -2.62
CA ILE A 67 -7.53 -8.40 -1.70
C ILE A 67 -6.59 -7.22 -1.89
N GLY A 68 -7.16 -6.06 -2.18
CA GLY A 68 -6.45 -4.80 -2.39
C GLY A 68 -7.41 -3.61 -2.34
N SER A 69 -6.93 -2.44 -2.72
CA SER A 69 -7.74 -1.21 -2.73
C SER A 69 -8.60 -1.06 -4.00
N GLY A 70 -8.22 -1.72 -5.09
CA GLY A 70 -8.80 -1.53 -6.41
C GLY A 70 -8.40 -0.22 -7.09
N LYS A 71 -7.41 0.50 -6.55
CA LYS A 71 -6.91 1.78 -7.05
C LYS A 71 -5.41 1.69 -7.33
N PRO A 72 -5.01 1.13 -8.48
CA PRO A 72 -3.60 1.01 -8.84
C PRO A 72 -2.95 2.38 -9.01
N ILE A 73 -1.70 2.50 -8.58
CA ILE A 73 -0.93 3.74 -8.62
C ILE A 73 0.55 3.46 -8.87
N GLN A 74 1.25 4.37 -9.52
CA GLN A 74 2.70 4.28 -9.65
C GLN A 74 3.39 4.46 -8.29
N VAL A 75 4.42 3.66 -8.04
CA VAL A 75 5.21 3.74 -6.81
C VAL A 75 5.82 5.12 -6.60
N LYS A 76 6.28 5.78 -7.67
CA LYS A 76 6.78 7.16 -7.62
C LYS A 76 5.75 8.12 -7.02
N ASN A 77 4.48 8.00 -7.40
CA ASN A 77 3.43 8.87 -6.89
C ASN A 77 3.17 8.66 -5.39
N VAL A 78 3.35 7.43 -4.89
CA VAL A 78 3.28 7.15 -3.44
C VAL A 78 4.42 7.86 -2.70
N ILE A 79 5.65 7.75 -3.22
CA ILE A 79 6.85 8.42 -2.66
C ILE A 79 6.66 9.93 -2.62
N GLU A 80 6.23 10.54 -3.74
CA GLU A 80 5.99 11.98 -3.81
C GLU A 80 4.86 12.43 -2.87
N THR A 81 3.80 11.63 -2.74
CA THR A 81 2.72 11.94 -1.79
C THR A 81 3.23 12.00 -0.35
N ILE A 82 4.07 11.05 0.08
CA ILE A 82 4.69 11.03 1.42
C ILE A 82 5.60 12.24 1.59
N LYS A 83 6.51 12.47 0.65
CA LYS A 83 7.45 13.60 0.66
C LYS A 83 6.71 14.93 0.77
N ASN A 84 5.67 15.14 -0.04
CA ASN A 84 4.90 16.38 -0.04
C ASN A 84 4.12 16.61 1.28
N LYS A 85 3.65 15.53 1.93
CA LYS A 85 3.00 15.62 3.25
C LYS A 85 4.00 15.93 4.39
N ILE A 86 5.20 15.41 4.30
CA ILE A 86 6.26 15.63 5.31
C ILE A 86 7.03 16.92 5.02
N LYS A 87 7.07 17.38 3.77
CA LYS A 87 7.82 18.55 3.26
C LYS A 87 9.33 18.42 3.47
N LYS A 88 9.85 17.19 3.54
CA LYS A 88 11.27 16.86 3.77
C LYS A 88 11.62 15.58 3.01
N GLY A 89 12.95 15.31 2.88
CA GLY A 89 13.49 14.12 2.22
C GLY A 89 13.79 14.35 0.74
N LYS A 90 14.79 13.63 0.23
CA LYS A 90 15.35 13.79 -1.12
C LYS A 90 15.44 12.43 -1.82
N PRO A 91 14.34 11.93 -2.45
CA PRO A 91 14.38 10.66 -3.19
C PRO A 91 15.31 10.79 -4.40
N GLN A 92 16.19 9.80 -4.58
CA GLN A 92 17.13 9.69 -5.70
C GLN A 92 16.61 8.60 -6.64
N TYR A 93 15.78 8.98 -7.61
CA TYR A 93 15.16 8.05 -8.55
C TYR A 93 16.17 7.48 -9.53
N GLY A 94 16.09 6.17 -9.77
CA GLY A 94 16.95 5.45 -10.72
C GLY A 94 18.28 4.95 -10.12
N GLU A 95 18.62 5.30 -8.87
CA GLU A 95 19.82 4.76 -8.22
C GLU A 95 19.72 3.27 -7.91
N ILE A 96 18.50 2.78 -7.68
CA ILE A 96 18.23 1.34 -7.55
C ILE A 96 17.72 0.82 -8.89
N LYS A 97 18.42 -0.13 -9.49
CA LYS A 97 17.95 -0.80 -10.70
C LYS A 97 16.71 -1.63 -10.41
N MET A 98 15.73 -1.57 -11.30
CA MET A 98 14.61 -2.49 -11.25
C MET A 98 15.09 -3.93 -11.47
N ARG A 99 14.49 -4.89 -10.77
CA ARG A 99 14.79 -6.31 -11.01
C ARG A 99 14.37 -6.68 -12.43
N LYS A 100 15.12 -7.59 -13.06
CA LYS A 100 14.82 -8.03 -14.45
C LYS A 100 13.42 -8.66 -14.56
N ASP A 101 12.97 -9.35 -13.51
CA ASP A 101 11.69 -10.01 -13.38
C ASP A 101 10.60 -9.15 -12.71
N GLU A 102 10.89 -7.86 -12.44
CA GLU A 102 9.92 -6.95 -11.83
C GLU A 102 8.71 -6.73 -12.73
N SER A 103 7.56 -7.17 -12.28
CA SER A 103 6.30 -6.92 -13.00
C SER A 103 6.03 -5.42 -13.10
N LYS A 104 5.80 -4.92 -14.31
CA LYS A 104 5.44 -3.51 -14.56
C LYS A 104 4.14 -3.12 -13.86
N SER A 105 3.18 -4.04 -13.78
CA SER A 105 1.88 -3.80 -13.18
C SER A 105 1.44 -5.01 -12.35
N ASN A 106 1.14 -4.78 -11.07
CA ASN A 106 0.65 -5.81 -10.17
C ASN A 106 -0.43 -5.23 -9.25
N TYR A 107 -1.70 -5.50 -9.60
CA TYR A 107 -2.89 -5.06 -8.86
C TYR A 107 -4.02 -6.09 -8.97
N PRO A 108 -4.94 -6.17 -7.99
CA PRO A 108 -5.95 -7.21 -7.93
C PRO A 108 -7.16 -6.94 -8.82
N ASN A 109 -7.76 -8.02 -9.33
CA ASN A 109 -9.18 -8.00 -9.68
C ASN A 109 -9.99 -8.37 -8.42
N LEU A 110 -10.85 -7.46 -7.96
CA LEU A 110 -11.63 -7.58 -6.74
C LEU A 110 -13.07 -8.07 -6.96
N GLN A 111 -13.49 -8.30 -8.19
CA GLN A 111 -14.89 -8.66 -8.51
C GLN A 111 -15.37 -9.88 -7.72
N LYS A 112 -14.51 -10.88 -7.52
CA LYS A 112 -14.89 -12.11 -6.80
C LYS A 112 -15.24 -11.83 -5.34
N ILE A 113 -14.42 -11.06 -4.62
CA ILE A 113 -14.72 -10.72 -3.21
C ILE A 113 -15.91 -9.77 -3.13
N PHE A 114 -16.06 -8.85 -4.07
CA PHE A 114 -17.18 -7.91 -4.11
C PHE A 114 -18.54 -8.56 -4.39
N LYS A 115 -18.56 -9.66 -5.15
CA LYS A 115 -19.79 -10.44 -5.38
C LYS A 115 -20.21 -11.24 -4.16
N LEU A 116 -19.26 -11.65 -3.32
CA LEU A 116 -19.51 -12.53 -2.18
C LEU A 116 -19.71 -11.80 -0.86
N THR A 117 -19.26 -10.56 -0.78
CA THR A 117 -19.32 -9.76 0.43
C THR A 117 -19.76 -8.32 0.14
N SER A 118 -20.30 -7.65 1.16
CA SER A 118 -20.55 -6.20 1.13
C SER A 118 -19.30 -5.36 1.35
N TRP A 119 -18.14 -6.02 1.61
CA TRP A 119 -16.90 -5.31 1.86
C TRP A 119 -16.45 -4.46 0.66
N ARG A 120 -16.05 -3.24 0.96
CA ARG A 120 -15.38 -2.33 0.02
C ARG A 120 -14.31 -1.57 0.78
N PRO A 121 -13.09 -1.40 0.23
CA PRO A 121 -12.08 -0.55 0.85
C PRO A 121 -12.55 0.90 0.83
N LYS A 122 -12.50 1.56 2.00
CA LYS A 122 -13.03 2.92 2.19
C LYS A 122 -11.94 3.97 2.39
N ILE A 123 -10.76 3.55 2.88
CA ILE A 123 -9.69 4.48 3.22
C ILE A 123 -8.86 4.78 1.98
N SER A 124 -8.89 6.05 1.55
CA SER A 124 -8.07 6.51 0.43
C SER A 124 -6.57 6.40 0.77
N LEU A 125 -5.72 6.25 -0.26
CA LEU A 125 -4.27 6.25 -0.09
C LEU A 125 -3.79 7.51 0.67
N LYS A 126 -4.34 8.68 0.31
CA LYS A 126 -4.01 9.96 0.96
C LYS A 126 -4.26 9.93 2.47
N ASN A 127 -5.44 9.45 2.88
CA ASN A 127 -5.83 9.36 4.29
C ASN A 127 -5.05 8.27 5.05
N GLY A 128 -4.85 7.11 4.44
CA GLY A 128 -4.05 6.03 5.04
C GLY A 128 -2.59 6.44 5.24
N LEU A 129 -1.97 7.12 4.26
CA LEU A 129 -0.62 7.65 4.39
C LEU A 129 -0.53 8.71 5.50
N GLU A 130 -1.54 9.57 5.64
CA GLU A 130 -1.57 10.57 6.71
C GLU A 130 -1.59 9.93 8.10
N LYS A 131 -2.47 8.95 8.32
CA LYS A 131 -2.51 8.17 9.56
C LYS A 131 -1.18 7.45 9.83
N THR A 132 -0.58 6.84 8.79
CA THR A 132 0.70 6.15 8.92
C THR A 132 1.83 7.12 9.27
N ILE A 133 1.92 8.28 8.60
CA ILE A 133 2.92 9.31 8.90
C ILE A 133 2.78 9.81 10.34
N LYS A 134 1.54 10.03 10.81
CA LYS A 134 1.27 10.47 12.20
C LYS A 134 1.81 9.47 13.23
N PHE A 135 1.74 8.18 12.95
CA PHE A 135 2.26 7.13 13.83
C PHE A 135 3.81 7.16 13.95
N TYR A 136 4.51 7.53 12.87
CA TYR A 136 5.98 7.56 12.84
C TYR A 136 6.59 8.91 13.28
N ARG A 137 5.77 9.95 13.56
CA ARG A 137 6.21 11.23 14.10
C ARG A 137 6.40 11.18 15.60
#